data_9a1fe4fe8a4117c285d3b110580c5c67
#
_entry.id   9a1fe4fe8a4117c285d3b110580c5c67
#
_cell.length_a   1.000
_cell.length_b   1.000
_cell.length_c   1.000
_cell.angle_alpha   90.00
_cell.angle_beta   90.00
_cell.angle_gamma   90.00
#
_symmetry.space_group_name_H-M   'P 1'
#
loop_
_entity.id
_entity.type
_entity.pdbx_description
1 polymer ?
#
loop_
_entity_poly.entity_id
_entity_poly.type
_entity_poly.pdbx_seq_one_letter_code
_entity_poly.pdbx_strand_id
1 'polypeptide(L)'
;MSLKSLKLFSYTFIIGLMITTGVSMANSLPEHFTKTLDNGMQIVVIPMDNNSGVITTDIYYKVGSRNEVMGKSGMAHMLEHLSFKSTDKLEEGEFDTIVKSRGGVNNAATGFDKTHYYIKTASKNLGLSLDLFSELMHNLKLTDEEFQKERDVVAEERRLRTDNNPMGYLYFRVFNTHFTYHPYHWLPIGFMQDILSWKIEDIRDFYQRYYQPNNAILVVAGDITPEEVFKESEKYFGHIQNKHTIPKVTAVEPKVDGAKRAVLHKESNQVDTLAITYSIPNYEHDDQVVLSAISHILSSGKSSRFEKTLVNEKQLANQVYGYNMELADPGVFLIMAMCSPHASLDTLEKEILAELEKIKNGDVTQAELDKVKINTKAEFIYSLESSNSVAGLYGDYYVKGNIQPLLEYEEKLDKITLKDISDAAKKYFDHNFSTTVILKKN
;
A
#
# COMPACT_ATOMS: atom_id res chain seq x y z
N MET A 1 69.27 -4.18 -67.76
CA MET A 1 67.90 -4.11 -68.23
C MET A 1 66.97 -4.57 -67.11
N SER A 2 66.20 -3.66 -66.55
CA SER A 2 65.50 -3.78 -65.29
C SER A 2 64.07 -4.18 -65.53
N LEU A 3 63.60 -5.24 -64.84
CA LEU A 3 62.14 -5.52 -64.68
C LEU A 3 61.66 -4.96 -63.34
N LYS A 4 60.71 -4.02 -63.41
CA LYS A 4 60.04 -3.50 -62.26
C LYS A 4 58.84 -4.41 -61.86
N SER A 5 58.87 -4.91 -60.64
CA SER A 5 57.78 -5.68 -60.03
C SER A 5 56.69 -4.74 -59.54
N LEU A 6 55.50 -5.00 -59.99
CA LEU A 6 54.27 -4.33 -59.54
C LEU A 6 53.80 -5.03 -58.26
N LYS A 7 53.73 -4.31 -57.12
CA LYS A 7 53.09 -4.81 -55.88
C LYS A 7 51.65 -4.43 -55.89
N LEU A 8 50.78 -5.45 -55.92
CA LEU A 8 49.34 -5.35 -55.73
C LEU A 8 49.04 -5.19 -54.20
N PHE A 9 48.48 -4.08 -53.82
CA PHE A 9 47.95 -3.89 -52.45
C PHE A 9 46.51 -4.38 -52.39
N SER A 10 46.27 -5.48 -51.66
CA SER A 10 44.95 -5.99 -51.35
C SER A 10 44.42 -5.26 -50.09
N TYR A 11 43.39 -4.45 -50.27
CA TYR A 11 42.63 -3.87 -49.13
C TYR A 11 41.63 -4.88 -48.66
N THR A 12 41.87 -5.50 -47.50
CA THR A 12 40.88 -6.32 -46.80
C THR A 12 39.97 -5.37 -45.98
N PHE A 13 38.74 -5.23 -46.41
CA PHE A 13 37.70 -4.50 -45.66
C PHE A 13 37.22 -5.40 -44.52
N ILE A 14 37.63 -5.14 -43.28
CA ILE A 14 37.06 -5.78 -42.09
C ILE A 14 35.75 -5.06 -41.75
N ILE A 15 34.62 -5.67 -42.07
CA ILE A 15 33.32 -5.25 -41.58
C ILE A 15 33.25 -5.69 -40.11
N GLY A 16 33.47 -4.73 -39.21
CA GLY A 16 33.23 -4.94 -37.79
C GLY A 16 31.71 -5.08 -37.51
N LEU A 17 31.26 -6.28 -37.27
CA LEU A 17 29.92 -6.57 -36.77
C LEU A 17 29.86 -6.06 -35.33
N MET A 18 29.32 -4.85 -35.10
CA MET A 18 28.95 -4.41 -33.77
C MET A 18 27.77 -5.26 -33.31
N ILE A 19 28.04 -6.29 -32.57
CA ILE A 19 27.05 -6.98 -31.76
C ILE A 19 26.72 -6.01 -30.60
N THR A 20 25.66 -5.24 -30.74
CA THR A 20 25.04 -4.57 -29.60
C THR A 20 24.40 -5.67 -28.74
N THR A 21 25.15 -6.17 -27.78
CA THR A 21 24.57 -6.92 -26.67
C THR A 21 23.66 -5.92 -25.94
N GLY A 22 22.38 -5.96 -26.25
CA GLY A 22 21.35 -5.38 -25.39
C GLY A 22 21.53 -6.07 -24.04
N VAL A 23 22.05 -5.36 -23.06
CA VAL A 23 21.98 -5.80 -21.67
C VAL A 23 20.50 -5.75 -21.35
N SER A 24 19.82 -6.89 -21.42
CA SER A 24 18.55 -7.08 -20.76
C SER A 24 18.83 -6.82 -19.28
N MET A 25 18.40 -5.67 -18.78
CA MET A 25 18.44 -5.41 -17.35
C MET A 25 17.56 -6.49 -16.73
N ALA A 26 18.17 -7.42 -16.00
CA ALA A 26 17.42 -8.39 -15.22
C ALA A 26 16.51 -7.60 -14.28
N ASN A 27 15.22 -7.94 -14.25
CA ASN A 27 14.30 -7.42 -13.26
C ASN A 27 14.91 -7.68 -11.88
N SER A 28 15.00 -6.66 -11.03
CA SER A 28 15.59 -6.79 -9.70
C SER A 28 14.73 -7.61 -8.74
N LEU A 29 13.44 -7.84 -9.10
CA LEU A 29 12.52 -8.66 -8.32
C LEU A 29 12.99 -10.13 -8.22
N PRO A 30 12.97 -10.71 -7.01
CA PRO A 30 13.19 -12.14 -6.82
C PRO A 30 12.19 -13.00 -7.60
N GLU A 31 12.66 -14.15 -8.10
CA GLU A 31 11.76 -15.15 -8.68
C GLU A 31 10.72 -15.59 -7.64
N HIS A 32 9.48 -15.83 -8.08
CA HIS A 32 8.43 -16.29 -7.21
C HIS A 32 7.67 -17.46 -7.84
N PHE A 33 7.14 -18.31 -6.97
CA PHE A 33 6.45 -19.54 -7.34
C PHE A 33 5.04 -19.50 -6.77
N THR A 34 4.06 -19.99 -7.51
CA THR A 34 2.66 -19.99 -7.09
C THR A 34 2.02 -21.37 -7.18
N LYS A 35 1.14 -21.68 -6.23
CA LYS A 35 0.24 -22.83 -6.28
C LYS A 35 -1.12 -22.41 -5.75
N THR A 36 -2.18 -22.88 -6.39
CA THR A 36 -3.54 -22.75 -5.85
C THR A 36 -3.99 -24.12 -5.33
N LEU A 37 -4.44 -24.16 -4.08
CA LEU A 37 -4.99 -25.36 -3.47
C LEU A 37 -6.40 -25.64 -4.02
N ASP A 38 -6.89 -26.87 -3.86
CA ASP A 38 -8.22 -27.27 -4.36
C ASP A 38 -9.37 -26.45 -3.78
N ASN A 39 -9.19 -25.91 -2.58
CA ASN A 39 -10.14 -25.00 -1.94
C ASN A 39 -10.02 -23.53 -2.41
N GLY A 40 -9.14 -23.25 -3.36
CA GLY A 40 -8.95 -21.92 -3.97
C GLY A 40 -7.98 -21.00 -3.24
N MET A 41 -7.35 -21.44 -2.14
CA MET A 41 -6.31 -20.66 -1.47
C MET A 41 -5.08 -20.53 -2.36
N GLN A 42 -4.60 -19.32 -2.56
CA GLN A 42 -3.40 -19.04 -3.34
C GLN A 42 -2.18 -19.00 -2.44
N ILE A 43 -1.14 -19.74 -2.82
CA ILE A 43 0.15 -19.78 -2.13
C ILE A 43 1.19 -19.13 -3.04
N VAL A 44 1.96 -18.19 -2.51
CA VAL A 44 3.04 -17.48 -3.20
C VAL A 44 4.32 -17.68 -2.39
N VAL A 45 5.37 -18.15 -3.03
CA VAL A 45 6.66 -18.40 -2.39
C VAL A 45 7.74 -17.60 -3.09
N ILE A 46 8.52 -16.86 -2.34
CA ILE A 46 9.64 -16.07 -2.82
C ILE A 46 10.92 -16.56 -2.10
N PRO A 47 11.63 -17.53 -2.68
CA PRO A 47 12.91 -17.96 -2.13
C PRO A 47 13.93 -16.82 -2.12
N MET A 48 14.61 -16.65 -1.00
CA MET A 48 15.71 -15.68 -0.87
C MET A 48 16.97 -16.44 -0.48
N ASP A 49 17.85 -16.74 -1.44
CA ASP A 49 19.08 -17.53 -1.26
C ASP A 49 20.15 -16.76 -0.47
N ASN A 50 19.80 -16.28 0.71
CA ASN A 50 20.67 -15.47 1.56
C ASN A 50 21.23 -16.22 2.78
N ASN A 51 20.95 -17.51 2.91
CA ASN A 51 21.40 -18.37 4.01
C ASN A 51 21.13 -17.78 5.41
N SER A 52 20.08 -16.98 5.54
CA SER A 52 19.73 -16.30 6.81
C SER A 52 19.04 -17.25 7.80
N GLY A 53 18.50 -18.37 7.32
CA GLY A 53 17.65 -19.26 8.10
C GLY A 53 16.36 -18.59 8.59
N VAL A 54 15.93 -17.49 7.98
CA VAL A 54 14.76 -16.68 8.38
C VAL A 54 13.74 -16.63 7.26
N ILE A 55 12.47 -16.76 7.63
CA ILE A 55 11.32 -16.57 6.74
C ILE A 55 10.35 -15.55 7.32
N THR A 56 9.60 -14.90 6.45
CA THR A 56 8.35 -14.22 6.78
C THR A 56 7.21 -14.99 6.12
N THR A 57 6.25 -15.38 6.93
CA THR A 57 4.99 -16.00 6.51
C THR A 57 3.90 -14.95 6.70
N ASP A 58 3.24 -14.55 5.61
CA ASP A 58 2.17 -13.55 5.58
C ASP A 58 0.89 -14.21 5.09
N ILE A 59 -0.24 -14.00 5.77
CA ILE A 59 -1.55 -14.35 5.26
C ILE A 59 -2.36 -13.08 5.00
N TYR A 60 -2.83 -12.94 3.78
CA TYR A 60 -3.66 -11.83 3.32
C TYR A 60 -5.07 -12.31 3.10
N TYR A 61 -6.04 -11.56 3.61
CA TYR A 61 -7.45 -11.70 3.25
C TYR A 61 -7.84 -10.53 2.33
N LYS A 62 -8.53 -10.85 1.22
CA LYS A 62 -9.06 -9.88 0.24
C LYS A 62 -10.28 -9.16 0.83
N VAL A 63 -10.09 -8.57 2.00
CA VAL A 63 -11.11 -7.84 2.76
C VAL A 63 -10.48 -6.74 3.60
N GLY A 64 -11.02 -5.54 3.49
CA GLY A 64 -10.67 -4.37 4.26
C GLY A 64 -11.90 -3.47 4.40
N SER A 65 -11.72 -2.21 4.75
CA SER A 65 -12.86 -1.29 4.92
C SER A 65 -13.68 -1.10 3.63
N ARG A 66 -13.11 -1.34 2.47
CA ARG A 66 -13.79 -1.37 1.17
C ARG A 66 -14.95 -2.36 1.10
N ASN A 67 -14.89 -3.44 1.86
CA ASN A 67 -15.88 -4.52 1.87
C ASN A 67 -17.01 -4.31 2.89
N GLU A 68 -16.92 -3.24 3.66
CA GLU A 68 -17.90 -2.90 4.69
C GLU A 68 -19.09 -2.14 4.10
N VAL A 69 -20.14 -2.01 4.88
CA VAL A 69 -21.33 -1.24 4.52
C VAL A 69 -21.56 -0.10 5.50
N MET A 70 -22.27 0.94 5.05
CA MET A 70 -22.64 2.08 5.90
C MET A 70 -23.38 1.61 7.16
N GLY A 71 -22.99 2.13 8.31
CA GLY A 71 -23.49 1.70 9.63
C GLY A 71 -22.73 0.51 10.24
N LYS A 72 -21.74 -0.04 9.51
CA LYS A 72 -20.90 -1.17 9.92
C LYS A 72 -19.42 -0.95 9.58
N SER A 73 -18.98 0.31 9.52
CA SER A 73 -17.59 0.64 9.24
C SER A 73 -16.67 0.25 10.39
N GLY A 74 -15.44 -0.18 10.08
CA GLY A 74 -14.44 -0.60 11.06
C GLY A 74 -14.48 -2.07 11.45
N MET A 75 -15.35 -2.88 10.86
CA MET A 75 -15.50 -4.30 11.21
C MET A 75 -14.29 -5.14 10.82
N ALA A 76 -13.64 -4.82 9.70
CA ALA A 76 -12.42 -5.51 9.28
C ALA A 76 -11.29 -5.30 10.30
N HIS A 77 -11.14 -4.09 10.80
CA HIS A 77 -10.16 -3.74 11.82
C HIS A 77 -10.50 -4.36 13.19
N MET A 78 -11.77 -4.33 13.57
CA MET A 78 -12.22 -5.00 14.79
C MET A 78 -11.96 -6.51 14.76
N LEU A 79 -12.17 -7.16 13.61
CA LEU A 79 -11.86 -8.57 13.45
C LEU A 79 -10.35 -8.85 13.50
N GLU A 80 -9.52 -7.93 12.99
CA GLU A 80 -8.07 -8.01 13.16
C GLU A 80 -7.68 -8.09 14.64
N HIS A 81 -8.20 -7.20 15.48
CA HIS A 81 -7.98 -7.22 16.93
C HIS A 81 -8.43 -8.53 17.57
N LEU A 82 -9.62 -9.00 17.23
CA LEU A 82 -10.18 -10.24 17.76
C LEU A 82 -9.45 -11.49 17.29
N SER A 83 -8.68 -11.42 16.20
CA SER A 83 -7.89 -12.55 15.70
C SER A 83 -6.75 -12.97 16.63
N PHE A 84 -6.33 -12.09 17.55
CA PHE A 84 -5.32 -12.40 18.58
C PHE A 84 -5.93 -12.81 19.94
N LYS A 85 -7.25 -12.98 19.97
CA LYS A 85 -7.97 -13.48 21.16
C LYS A 85 -8.02 -15.01 21.16
N SER A 86 -9.08 -15.59 21.64
CA SER A 86 -9.17 -17.05 21.78
C SER A 86 -9.60 -17.74 20.48
N THR A 87 -9.02 -18.94 20.27
CA THR A 87 -9.44 -19.91 19.26
C THR A 87 -9.86 -21.20 19.94
N ASP A 88 -10.23 -22.22 19.18
CA ASP A 88 -10.53 -23.55 19.76
C ASP A 88 -9.32 -24.17 20.47
N LYS A 89 -8.08 -23.82 20.08
CA LYS A 89 -6.85 -24.35 20.66
C LYS A 89 -6.06 -23.36 21.51
N LEU A 90 -6.28 -22.05 21.33
CA LEU A 90 -5.47 -21.00 21.94
C LEU A 90 -6.32 -20.12 22.86
N GLU A 91 -5.78 -19.77 24.00
CA GLU A 91 -6.33 -18.73 24.87
C GLU A 91 -5.81 -17.35 24.45
N GLU A 92 -6.43 -16.27 24.94
CA GLU A 92 -6.02 -14.88 24.67
C GLU A 92 -4.52 -14.66 24.99
N GLY A 93 -3.78 -14.11 24.02
CA GLY A 93 -2.34 -13.81 24.14
C GLY A 93 -1.40 -15.00 23.95
N GLU A 94 -1.92 -16.24 23.80
CA GLU A 94 -1.09 -17.42 23.53
C GLU A 94 -0.45 -17.37 22.15
N PHE A 95 -1.13 -16.84 21.14
CA PHE A 95 -0.57 -16.65 19.81
C PHE A 95 0.79 -15.90 19.87
N ASP A 96 0.80 -14.75 20.51
CA ASP A 96 2.00 -13.92 20.69
C ASP A 96 3.08 -14.63 21.52
N THR A 97 2.66 -15.31 22.59
CA THR A 97 3.56 -16.03 23.48
C THR A 97 4.27 -17.16 22.75
N ILE A 98 3.55 -17.92 21.93
CA ILE A 98 4.09 -19.01 21.11
C ILE A 98 5.11 -18.46 20.10
N VAL A 99 4.76 -17.42 19.33
CA VAL A 99 5.67 -16.81 18.36
C VAL A 99 6.94 -16.31 19.04
N LYS A 100 6.82 -15.53 20.12
CA LYS A 100 7.95 -14.99 20.90
C LYS A 100 8.82 -16.09 21.49
N SER A 101 8.24 -17.19 21.99
CA SER A 101 8.99 -18.33 22.54
C SER A 101 9.87 -19.04 21.51
N ARG A 102 9.57 -18.88 20.22
CA ARG A 102 10.35 -19.39 19.09
C ARG A 102 11.29 -18.35 18.48
N GLY A 103 11.48 -17.20 19.14
CA GLY A 103 12.33 -16.10 18.66
C GLY A 103 11.74 -15.35 17.48
N GLY A 104 10.43 -15.48 17.23
CA GLY A 104 9.72 -14.79 16.17
C GLY A 104 9.13 -13.46 16.62
N VAL A 105 8.68 -12.70 15.63
CA VAL A 105 7.86 -11.49 15.80
C VAL A 105 6.65 -11.60 14.87
N ASN A 106 5.53 -11.05 15.29
CA ASN A 106 4.30 -10.99 14.51
C ASN A 106 3.66 -9.62 14.61
N ASN A 107 2.84 -9.30 13.64
CA ASN A 107 1.93 -8.15 13.66
C ASN A 107 0.81 -8.36 12.63
N ALA A 108 -0.14 -7.43 12.61
CA ALA A 108 -1.20 -7.38 11.62
C ALA A 108 -1.48 -5.94 11.19
N ALA A 109 -2.19 -5.77 10.10
CA ALA A 109 -2.69 -4.49 9.67
C ALA A 109 -3.93 -4.62 8.79
N THR A 110 -4.88 -3.71 8.98
CA THR A 110 -6.07 -3.55 8.15
C THR A 110 -5.97 -2.28 7.33
N GLY A 111 -6.11 -2.42 6.02
CA GLY A 111 -6.18 -1.33 5.06
C GLY A 111 -7.57 -1.16 4.45
N PHE A 112 -7.64 -0.36 3.40
CA PHE A 112 -8.86 -0.23 2.61
C PHE A 112 -9.23 -1.53 1.89
N ASP A 113 -8.23 -2.23 1.30
CA ASP A 113 -8.44 -3.34 0.38
C ASP A 113 -8.11 -4.71 0.97
N LYS A 114 -7.45 -4.74 2.13
CA LYS A 114 -6.91 -5.96 2.71
C LYS A 114 -6.85 -5.92 4.23
N THR A 115 -6.82 -7.12 4.82
CA THR A 115 -6.34 -7.37 6.18
C THR A 115 -5.23 -8.42 6.08
N HIS A 116 -4.10 -8.22 6.74
CA HIS A 116 -3.01 -9.17 6.71
C HIS A 116 -2.39 -9.39 8.09
N TYR A 117 -1.81 -10.57 8.26
CA TYR A 117 -1.13 -11.02 9.47
C TYR A 117 0.20 -11.61 9.05
N TYR A 118 1.29 -11.28 9.76
CA TYR A 118 2.58 -11.87 9.46
C TYR A 118 3.27 -12.43 10.70
N ILE A 119 4.07 -13.46 10.46
CA ILE A 119 5.01 -14.04 11.42
C ILE A 119 6.38 -14.09 10.74
N LYS A 120 7.37 -13.42 11.32
CA LYS A 120 8.77 -13.54 10.94
C LYS A 120 9.50 -14.39 11.95
N THR A 121 10.10 -15.49 11.52
CA THR A 121 10.75 -16.47 12.40
C THR A 121 11.81 -17.28 11.65
N ALA A 122 12.50 -18.20 12.36
CA ALA A 122 13.40 -19.14 11.72
C ALA A 122 12.64 -20.09 10.76
N SER A 123 13.22 -20.42 9.59
CA SER A 123 12.57 -21.24 8.55
C SER A 123 12.07 -22.59 9.05
N LYS A 124 12.77 -23.24 9.99
CA LYS A 124 12.32 -24.48 10.65
C LYS A 124 10.97 -24.38 11.37
N ASN A 125 10.48 -23.19 11.62
CA ASN A 125 9.20 -22.92 12.28
C ASN A 125 8.06 -22.66 11.28
N LEU A 126 8.23 -22.93 9.99
CA LEU A 126 7.16 -22.75 8.98
C LEU A 126 5.87 -23.42 9.41
N GLY A 127 5.93 -24.71 9.80
CA GLY A 127 4.75 -25.46 10.22
C GLY A 127 4.00 -24.84 11.41
N LEU A 128 4.73 -24.22 12.35
CA LEU A 128 4.13 -23.47 13.45
C LEU A 128 3.37 -22.22 12.93
N SER A 129 3.98 -21.45 12.05
CA SER A 129 3.33 -20.27 11.47
C SER A 129 2.05 -20.63 10.72
N LEU A 130 2.07 -21.73 9.97
CA LEU A 130 0.91 -22.22 9.22
C LEU A 130 -0.19 -22.76 10.15
N ASP A 131 0.17 -23.46 11.24
CA ASP A 131 -0.80 -23.93 12.24
C ASP A 131 -1.52 -22.74 12.90
N LEU A 132 -0.76 -21.74 13.34
CA LEU A 132 -1.32 -20.52 13.95
C LEU A 132 -2.26 -19.78 12.97
N PHE A 133 -1.87 -19.63 11.71
CA PHE A 133 -2.73 -18.99 10.72
C PHE A 133 -3.95 -19.83 10.32
N SER A 134 -3.85 -21.16 10.37
CA SER A 134 -5.01 -22.01 10.14
C SER A 134 -6.04 -21.88 11.26
N GLU A 135 -5.60 -21.77 12.52
CA GLU A 135 -6.48 -21.46 13.65
C GLU A 135 -7.19 -20.11 13.48
N LEU A 136 -6.45 -19.09 13.07
CA LEU A 136 -6.96 -17.76 12.81
C LEU A 136 -8.00 -17.73 11.67
N MET A 137 -7.82 -18.59 10.65
CA MET A 137 -8.72 -18.65 9.50
C MET A 137 -10.08 -19.25 9.84
N HIS A 138 -10.19 -20.25 10.73
CA HIS A 138 -11.44 -20.98 10.85
C HIS A 138 -11.90 -21.37 12.25
N ASN A 139 -11.09 -21.08 13.30
CA ASN A 139 -11.34 -21.52 14.67
C ASN A 139 -11.44 -20.38 15.70
N LEU A 140 -11.61 -19.11 15.28
CA LEU A 140 -11.82 -18.01 16.24
C LEU A 140 -13.12 -18.25 17.03
N LYS A 141 -13.06 -18.18 18.36
CA LYS A 141 -14.24 -18.33 19.23
C LYS A 141 -15.19 -17.14 19.13
N LEU A 142 -14.64 -15.92 18.99
CA LEU A 142 -15.39 -14.66 18.91
C LEU A 142 -16.47 -14.57 20.00
N THR A 143 -16.01 -14.61 21.25
CA THR A 143 -16.90 -14.52 22.41
C THR A 143 -17.41 -13.09 22.60
N ASP A 144 -18.63 -12.92 23.14
CA ASP A 144 -19.15 -11.57 23.41
C ASP A 144 -18.32 -10.86 24.49
N GLU A 145 -17.76 -11.56 25.44
CA GLU A 145 -16.92 -10.98 26.50
C GLU A 145 -15.65 -10.34 25.92
N GLU A 146 -14.90 -11.07 25.07
CA GLU A 146 -13.71 -10.54 24.39
C GLU A 146 -14.08 -9.39 23.46
N PHE A 147 -15.17 -9.53 22.73
CA PHE A 147 -15.66 -8.49 21.84
C PHE A 147 -15.99 -7.18 22.56
N GLN A 148 -16.71 -7.23 23.69
CA GLN A 148 -17.07 -6.01 24.43
C GLN A 148 -15.81 -5.27 24.95
N LYS A 149 -14.84 -6.02 25.48
CA LYS A 149 -13.56 -5.45 25.94
C LYS A 149 -12.78 -4.81 24.79
N GLU A 150 -12.68 -5.52 23.68
CA GLU A 150 -11.89 -5.06 22.54
C GLU A 150 -12.54 -3.89 21.78
N ARG A 151 -13.87 -3.84 21.75
CA ARG A 151 -14.59 -2.69 21.21
C ARG A 151 -14.22 -1.38 21.93
N ASP A 152 -14.06 -1.42 23.23
CA ASP A 152 -13.64 -0.26 24.01
C ASP A 152 -12.18 0.13 23.69
N VAL A 153 -11.29 -0.85 23.45
CA VAL A 153 -9.91 -0.63 23.00
C VAL A 153 -9.90 0.06 21.62
N VAL A 154 -10.67 -0.45 20.66
CA VAL A 154 -10.78 0.15 19.32
C VAL A 154 -11.38 1.57 19.39
N ALA A 155 -12.35 1.80 20.28
CA ALA A 155 -12.91 3.13 20.49
C ALA A 155 -11.86 4.13 21.03
N GLU A 156 -10.99 3.69 21.95
CA GLU A 156 -9.89 4.52 22.45
C GLU A 156 -8.82 4.75 21.38
N GLU A 157 -8.49 3.74 20.60
CA GLU A 157 -7.58 3.89 19.46
C GLU A 157 -8.13 4.91 18.45
N ARG A 158 -9.42 4.84 18.13
CA ARG A 158 -10.08 5.84 17.28
C ARG A 158 -9.93 7.25 17.85
N ARG A 159 -10.16 7.44 19.15
CA ARG A 159 -9.95 8.73 19.80
C ARG A 159 -8.52 9.20 19.68
N LEU A 160 -7.56 8.33 19.98
CA LEU A 160 -6.14 8.67 20.01
C LEU A 160 -5.60 8.99 18.61
N ARG A 161 -5.86 8.10 17.64
CA ARG A 161 -5.26 8.20 16.29
C ARG A 161 -5.99 9.16 15.36
N THR A 162 -7.30 9.32 15.56
CA THR A 162 -8.14 10.10 14.66
C THR A 162 -8.74 11.32 15.36
N ASP A 163 -9.58 11.10 16.39
CA ASP A 163 -10.40 12.19 16.89
C ASP A 163 -9.60 13.25 17.64
N ASN A 164 -8.54 12.89 18.36
CA ASN A 164 -7.69 13.81 19.13
C ASN A 164 -6.38 14.16 18.40
N ASN A 165 -6.14 13.61 17.23
CA ASN A 165 -4.97 13.91 16.39
C ASN A 165 -5.38 14.81 15.21
N PRO A 166 -4.87 16.04 15.09
CA PRO A 166 -5.27 16.95 14.01
C PRO A 166 -5.05 16.39 12.61
N MET A 167 -3.90 15.75 12.37
CA MET A 167 -3.60 15.15 11.07
C MET A 167 -4.42 13.89 10.80
N GLY A 168 -4.63 13.06 11.81
CA GLY A 168 -5.51 11.89 11.71
C GLY A 168 -6.97 12.28 11.46
N TYR A 169 -7.45 13.35 12.11
CA TYR A 169 -8.78 13.87 11.88
C TYR A 169 -8.92 14.49 10.49
N LEU A 170 -7.94 15.25 10.04
CA LEU A 170 -7.90 15.80 8.68
C LEU A 170 -7.91 14.67 7.63
N TYR A 171 -7.08 13.63 7.82
CA TYR A 171 -7.02 12.45 6.95
C TYR A 171 -8.39 11.75 6.86
N PHE A 172 -9.04 11.53 8.00
CA PHE A 172 -10.40 10.97 8.03
C PHE A 172 -11.39 11.86 7.27
N ARG A 173 -11.36 13.17 7.51
CA ARG A 173 -12.34 14.09 6.92
C ARG A 173 -12.14 14.30 5.43
N VAL A 174 -10.91 14.19 4.92
CA VAL A 174 -10.68 14.33 3.47
C VAL A 174 -11.27 13.16 2.70
N PHE A 175 -11.11 11.93 3.18
CA PHE A 175 -11.74 10.75 2.59
C PHE A 175 -13.27 10.84 2.68
N ASN A 176 -13.78 11.20 3.85
CA ASN A 176 -15.20 11.37 4.11
C ASN A 176 -15.87 12.48 3.25
N THR A 177 -15.08 13.48 2.80
CA THR A 177 -15.57 14.54 1.92
C THR A 177 -15.38 14.19 0.45
N HIS A 178 -14.29 13.54 0.10
CA HIS A 178 -13.96 13.19 -1.29
C HIS A 178 -14.89 12.12 -1.83
N PHE A 179 -14.93 10.96 -1.18
CA PHE A 179 -15.80 9.85 -1.57
C PHE A 179 -17.22 10.07 -1.07
N THR A 180 -18.18 10.02 -1.97
CA THR A 180 -19.59 10.22 -1.67
C THR A 180 -20.34 8.91 -1.52
N TYR A 181 -19.98 7.92 -2.31
CA TYR A 181 -20.72 6.66 -2.42
C TYR A 181 -19.86 5.41 -2.18
N HIS A 182 -18.60 5.43 -2.62
CA HIS A 182 -17.69 4.30 -2.46
C HIS A 182 -17.29 4.09 -0.99
N PRO A 183 -17.12 2.85 -0.49
CA PRO A 183 -16.69 2.56 0.88
C PRO A 183 -15.33 3.15 1.29
N TYR A 184 -14.51 3.66 0.37
CA TYR A 184 -13.36 4.49 0.74
C TYR A 184 -13.73 5.78 1.46
N HIS A 185 -15.03 6.05 1.61
CA HIS A 185 -15.59 7.16 2.38
C HIS A 185 -15.20 7.11 3.87
N TRP A 186 -14.90 5.95 4.44
CA TRP A 186 -14.42 5.80 5.81
C TRP A 186 -13.05 5.11 5.87
N LEU A 187 -12.29 5.43 6.90
CA LEU A 187 -11.02 4.77 7.18
C LEU A 187 -11.23 3.37 7.78
N PRO A 188 -10.22 2.49 7.72
CA PRO A 188 -10.32 1.15 8.32
C PRO A 188 -10.72 1.12 9.79
N ILE A 189 -10.38 2.16 10.57
CA ILE A 189 -10.81 2.28 11.97
C ILE A 189 -12.34 2.48 12.14
N GLY A 190 -13.05 2.90 11.09
CA GLY A 190 -14.50 3.12 11.09
C GLY A 190 -14.96 4.44 11.73
N PHE A 191 -16.26 4.69 11.71
CA PHE A 191 -16.91 5.78 12.43
C PHE A 191 -17.12 5.40 13.90
N MET A 192 -16.97 6.37 14.82
CA MET A 192 -17.23 6.13 16.26
C MET A 192 -18.64 5.61 16.52
N GLN A 193 -19.64 6.14 15.80
CA GLN A 193 -21.04 5.72 15.92
C GLN A 193 -21.24 4.25 15.58
N ASP A 194 -20.54 3.78 14.55
CA ASP A 194 -20.57 2.37 14.11
C ASP A 194 -19.89 1.49 15.16
N ILE A 195 -18.67 1.89 15.62
CA ILE A 195 -17.93 1.19 16.67
C ILE A 195 -18.80 0.93 17.90
N LEU A 196 -19.50 1.96 18.37
CA LEU A 196 -20.36 1.87 19.55
C LEU A 196 -21.65 1.06 19.32
N SER A 197 -22.04 0.84 18.05
CA SER A 197 -23.27 0.14 17.68
C SER A 197 -23.07 -1.31 17.27
N TRP A 198 -21.82 -1.77 17.05
CA TRP A 198 -21.53 -3.14 16.62
C TRP A 198 -22.07 -4.18 17.59
N LYS A 199 -22.45 -5.32 17.04
CA LYS A 199 -22.82 -6.53 17.78
C LYS A 199 -21.89 -7.66 17.42
N ILE A 200 -21.69 -8.58 18.33
CA ILE A 200 -20.83 -9.75 18.08
C ILE A 200 -21.31 -10.58 16.88
N GLU A 201 -22.62 -10.63 16.64
CA GLU A 201 -23.20 -11.34 15.50
C GLU A 201 -22.74 -10.74 14.16
N ASP A 202 -22.59 -9.42 14.09
CA ASP A 202 -22.08 -8.72 12.90
C ASP A 202 -20.64 -9.15 12.58
N ILE A 203 -19.81 -9.27 13.62
CA ILE A 203 -18.40 -9.69 13.49
C ILE A 203 -18.30 -11.17 13.12
N ARG A 204 -19.13 -12.03 13.72
CA ARG A 204 -19.19 -13.46 13.37
C ARG A 204 -19.60 -13.69 11.92
N ASP A 205 -20.60 -12.95 11.46
CA ASP A 205 -21.07 -12.99 10.07
C ASP A 205 -19.96 -12.48 9.10
N PHE A 206 -19.27 -11.40 9.46
CA PHE A 206 -18.15 -10.87 8.69
C PHE A 206 -16.98 -11.87 8.62
N TYR A 207 -16.61 -12.47 9.74
CA TYR A 207 -15.59 -13.51 9.80
C TYR A 207 -15.93 -14.70 8.91
N GLN A 208 -17.14 -15.25 9.03
CA GLN A 208 -17.59 -16.40 8.25
C GLN A 208 -17.59 -16.14 6.75
N ARG A 209 -17.89 -14.90 6.32
CA ARG A 209 -17.92 -14.54 4.90
C ARG A 209 -16.54 -14.37 4.30
N TYR A 210 -15.62 -13.75 5.01
CA TYR A 210 -14.38 -13.29 4.41
C TYR A 210 -13.14 -14.09 4.80
N TYR A 211 -13.13 -14.77 5.97
CA TYR A 211 -11.98 -15.57 6.43
C TYR A 211 -12.14 -17.02 5.98
N GLN A 212 -11.83 -17.23 4.71
CA GLN A 212 -11.91 -18.56 4.11
C GLN A 212 -10.89 -18.70 2.97
N PRO A 213 -10.51 -19.94 2.59
CA PRO A 213 -9.39 -20.21 1.68
C PRO A 213 -9.44 -19.44 0.34
N ASN A 214 -10.56 -19.42 -0.35
CA ASN A 214 -10.69 -18.78 -1.67
C ASN A 214 -10.65 -17.23 -1.61
N ASN A 215 -10.63 -16.65 -0.41
CA ASN A 215 -10.43 -15.22 -0.17
C ASN A 215 -9.07 -14.91 0.44
N ALA A 216 -8.21 -15.91 0.60
CA ALA A 216 -6.92 -15.78 1.26
C ALA A 216 -5.76 -16.02 0.29
N ILE A 217 -4.64 -15.36 0.58
CA ILE A 217 -3.35 -15.55 -0.08
C ILE A 217 -2.31 -15.74 1.01
N LEU A 218 -1.58 -16.84 0.94
CA LEU A 218 -0.41 -17.06 1.78
C LEU A 218 0.84 -16.66 0.99
N VAL A 219 1.66 -15.79 1.57
CA VAL A 219 2.94 -15.38 1.00
C VAL A 219 4.03 -15.80 1.95
N VAL A 220 5.01 -16.53 1.45
CA VAL A 220 6.19 -16.94 2.23
C VAL A 220 7.45 -16.47 1.50
N ALA A 221 8.23 -15.60 2.14
CA ALA A 221 9.49 -15.11 1.60
C ALA A 221 10.64 -15.42 2.56
N GLY A 222 11.79 -15.80 2.03
CA GLY A 222 13.00 -16.03 2.82
C GLY A 222 13.77 -17.30 2.45
N ASP A 223 14.50 -17.84 3.41
CA ASP A 223 15.35 -19.02 3.24
C ASP A 223 14.52 -20.30 3.35
N ILE A 224 13.84 -20.66 2.26
CA ILE A 224 12.88 -21.77 2.17
C ILE A 224 12.71 -22.20 0.71
N THR A 225 12.31 -23.46 0.49
CA THR A 225 11.98 -23.96 -0.84
C THR A 225 10.49 -23.91 -1.15
N PRO A 226 10.10 -23.71 -2.42
CA PRO A 226 8.69 -23.74 -2.82
C PRO A 226 8.01 -25.07 -2.49
N GLU A 227 8.70 -26.19 -2.70
CA GLU A 227 8.16 -27.54 -2.48
C GLU A 227 7.78 -27.76 -1.00
N GLU A 228 8.62 -27.28 -0.08
CA GLU A 228 8.34 -27.38 1.37
C GLU A 228 7.12 -26.55 1.74
N VAL A 229 7.05 -25.30 1.28
CA VAL A 229 5.91 -24.42 1.56
C VAL A 229 4.62 -24.99 0.98
N PHE A 230 4.62 -25.46 -0.27
CA PHE A 230 3.42 -26.02 -0.90
C PHE A 230 2.92 -27.27 -0.18
N LYS A 231 3.82 -28.15 0.22
CA LYS A 231 3.49 -29.38 0.96
C LYS A 231 2.90 -29.07 2.34
N GLU A 232 3.56 -28.20 3.10
CA GLU A 232 3.07 -27.87 4.44
C GLU A 232 1.77 -27.03 4.35
N SER A 233 1.61 -26.14 3.38
CA SER A 233 0.37 -25.39 3.18
C SER A 233 -0.81 -26.30 2.88
N GLU A 234 -0.64 -27.34 2.05
CA GLU A 234 -1.67 -28.34 1.78
C GLU A 234 -2.13 -29.05 3.06
N LYS A 235 -1.19 -29.40 3.92
CA LYS A 235 -1.45 -30.08 5.22
C LYS A 235 -2.30 -29.22 6.16
N TYR A 236 -1.97 -27.93 6.28
CA TYR A 236 -2.64 -27.02 7.24
C TYR A 236 -3.92 -26.39 6.71
N PHE A 237 -4.02 -26.13 5.41
CA PHE A 237 -5.14 -25.40 4.82
C PHE A 237 -6.00 -26.23 3.86
N GLY A 238 -5.46 -27.32 3.26
CA GLY A 238 -6.15 -28.07 2.22
C GLY A 238 -7.49 -28.67 2.65
N HIS A 239 -7.66 -28.99 3.93
CA HIS A 239 -8.91 -29.55 4.49
C HIS A 239 -9.96 -28.47 4.81
N ILE A 240 -9.59 -27.19 4.87
CA ILE A 240 -10.52 -26.10 5.20
C ILE A 240 -11.43 -25.82 4.00
N GLN A 241 -12.73 -25.83 4.25
CA GLN A 241 -13.73 -25.63 3.20
C GLN A 241 -14.24 -24.20 3.16
N ASN A 242 -14.53 -23.71 1.96
CA ASN A 242 -15.26 -22.46 1.78
C ASN A 242 -16.73 -22.66 2.15
N LYS A 243 -17.26 -21.82 3.00
CA LYS A 243 -18.63 -21.90 3.50
C LYS A 243 -19.59 -20.91 2.83
N HIS A 244 -19.05 -19.80 2.37
CA HIS A 244 -19.84 -18.69 1.87
C HIS A 244 -19.32 -18.16 0.52
N THR A 245 -20.21 -17.59 -0.28
CA THR A 245 -19.82 -16.82 -1.45
C THR A 245 -19.28 -15.46 -1.02
N ILE A 246 -18.10 -15.09 -1.52
CA ILE A 246 -17.50 -13.78 -1.24
C ILE A 246 -18.32 -12.70 -1.92
N PRO A 247 -18.87 -11.71 -1.18
CA PRO A 247 -19.57 -10.60 -1.79
C PRO A 247 -18.62 -9.76 -2.66
N LYS A 248 -19.07 -9.40 -3.86
CA LYS A 248 -18.33 -8.48 -4.72
C LYS A 248 -18.62 -7.05 -4.30
N VAL A 249 -17.57 -6.23 -4.26
CA VAL A 249 -17.75 -4.77 -4.15
C VAL A 249 -18.26 -4.26 -5.50
N THR A 250 -19.43 -3.67 -5.48
CA THR A 250 -20.11 -3.14 -6.68
C THR A 250 -20.26 -1.63 -6.65
N ALA A 251 -19.87 -0.99 -5.55
CA ALA A 251 -19.90 0.45 -5.44
C ALA A 251 -18.86 1.08 -6.38
N VAL A 252 -19.30 2.01 -7.20
CA VAL A 252 -18.44 2.81 -8.08
C VAL A 252 -18.63 4.27 -7.71
N GLU A 253 -17.56 4.95 -7.32
CA GLU A 253 -17.65 6.37 -7.00
C GLU A 253 -18.05 7.19 -8.24
N PRO A 254 -19.07 8.03 -8.15
CA PRO A 254 -19.41 8.96 -9.21
C PRO A 254 -18.21 9.88 -9.53
N LYS A 255 -18.09 10.28 -10.79
CA LYS A 255 -17.09 11.30 -11.15
C LYS A 255 -17.34 12.57 -10.34
N VAL A 256 -16.24 13.15 -9.85
CA VAL A 256 -16.28 14.48 -9.24
C VAL A 256 -16.70 15.49 -10.31
N ASP A 257 -17.80 16.18 -10.08
CA ASP A 257 -18.45 17.10 -11.02
C ASP A 257 -18.23 18.58 -10.67
N GLY A 258 -17.47 18.85 -9.60
CA GLY A 258 -17.09 20.18 -9.15
C GLY A 258 -16.20 20.14 -7.91
N ALA A 259 -15.52 21.24 -7.62
CA ALA A 259 -14.67 21.34 -6.45
C ALA A 259 -15.50 21.21 -5.15
N LYS A 260 -15.02 20.36 -4.26
CA LYS A 260 -15.58 20.22 -2.90
C LYS A 260 -14.68 20.97 -1.92
N ARG A 261 -15.27 21.74 -0.99
CA ARG A 261 -14.52 22.45 0.05
C ARG A 261 -15.21 22.31 1.40
N ALA A 262 -14.48 21.87 2.42
CA ALA A 262 -14.96 21.82 3.79
C ALA A 262 -14.00 22.57 4.73
N VAL A 263 -14.55 23.45 5.56
CA VAL A 263 -13.80 24.14 6.62
C VAL A 263 -14.32 23.63 7.97
N LEU A 264 -13.43 23.05 8.73
CA LEU A 264 -13.71 22.40 9.98
C LEU A 264 -13.14 23.18 11.15
N HIS A 265 -13.83 23.19 12.27
CA HIS A 265 -13.39 23.76 13.52
C HIS A 265 -13.38 22.68 14.59
N LYS A 266 -12.32 22.61 15.38
CA LYS A 266 -12.16 21.67 16.47
C LYS A 266 -11.49 22.35 17.65
N GLU A 267 -12.12 22.32 18.82
CA GLU A 267 -11.64 23.05 20.02
C GLU A 267 -10.20 22.71 20.41
N SER A 268 -9.78 21.46 20.21
CA SER A 268 -8.43 21.00 20.53
C SER A 268 -7.38 21.33 19.47
N ASN A 269 -7.77 21.90 18.32
CA ASN A 269 -6.84 22.13 17.23
C ASN A 269 -5.99 23.39 17.45
N GLN A 270 -4.67 23.21 17.49
CA GLN A 270 -3.70 24.28 17.75
C GLN A 270 -3.03 24.81 16.47
N VAL A 271 -3.22 24.12 15.34
CA VAL A 271 -2.51 24.41 14.08
C VAL A 271 -3.45 24.27 12.91
N ASP A 272 -3.44 25.27 12.03
CA ASP A 272 -4.16 25.19 10.76
C ASP A 272 -3.55 24.08 9.90
N THR A 273 -4.40 23.17 9.42
CA THR A 273 -3.99 22.08 8.52
C THR A 273 -4.87 22.05 7.29
N LEU A 274 -4.31 21.58 6.18
CA LEU A 274 -4.93 21.53 4.86
C LEU A 274 -4.71 20.18 4.23
N ALA A 275 -5.75 19.64 3.60
CA ALA A 275 -5.64 18.51 2.68
C ALA A 275 -6.29 18.84 1.34
N ILE A 276 -5.62 18.48 0.25
CA ILE A 276 -6.15 18.59 -1.12
C ILE A 276 -6.06 17.20 -1.74
N THR A 277 -7.16 16.73 -2.34
CA THR A 277 -7.19 15.44 -3.04
C THR A 277 -7.70 15.58 -4.46
N TYR A 278 -7.14 14.74 -5.31
CA TYR A 278 -7.57 14.54 -6.70
C TYR A 278 -7.86 13.07 -6.91
N SER A 279 -8.94 12.76 -7.65
CA SER A 279 -9.22 11.37 -8.04
C SER A 279 -8.19 10.87 -9.02
N ILE A 280 -7.68 9.66 -8.79
CA ILE A 280 -6.72 8.98 -9.67
C ILE A 280 -7.25 7.59 -10.02
N PRO A 281 -6.76 6.93 -11.08
CA PRO A 281 -7.19 5.60 -11.44
C PRO A 281 -6.77 4.55 -10.39
N ASN A 282 -7.24 3.31 -10.55
CA ASN A 282 -6.82 2.19 -9.73
C ASN A 282 -5.35 1.77 -9.99
N TYR A 283 -4.85 0.86 -9.15
CA TYR A 283 -3.44 0.40 -9.15
C TYR A 283 -2.97 -0.24 -10.47
N GLU A 284 -3.88 -0.72 -11.33
CA GLU A 284 -3.52 -1.36 -12.61
C GLU A 284 -3.22 -0.37 -13.75
N HIS A 285 -3.60 0.89 -13.57
CA HIS A 285 -3.45 1.88 -14.63
C HIS A 285 -1.98 2.30 -14.82
N ASP A 286 -1.55 2.43 -16.08
CA ASP A 286 -0.16 2.80 -16.42
C ASP A 286 0.29 4.15 -15.84
N ASP A 287 -0.63 5.09 -15.68
CA ASP A 287 -0.32 6.40 -15.08
C ASP A 287 0.09 6.31 -13.60
N GLN A 288 -0.08 5.18 -12.92
CA GLN A 288 0.32 5.03 -11.51
C GLN A 288 1.82 5.25 -11.31
N VAL A 289 2.65 4.75 -12.21
CA VAL A 289 4.10 4.95 -12.13
C VAL A 289 4.47 6.43 -12.30
N VAL A 290 3.76 7.15 -13.18
CA VAL A 290 3.95 8.60 -13.39
C VAL A 290 3.46 9.39 -12.18
N LEU A 291 2.32 9.05 -11.61
CA LEU A 291 1.77 9.68 -10.40
C LEU A 291 2.68 9.47 -9.19
N SER A 292 3.27 8.29 -9.04
CA SER A 292 4.29 8.03 -8.03
C SER A 292 5.54 8.88 -8.25
N ALA A 293 6.00 9.03 -9.49
CA ALA A 293 7.12 9.91 -9.81
C ALA A 293 6.81 11.39 -9.46
N ILE A 294 5.59 11.87 -9.72
CA ILE A 294 5.16 13.22 -9.32
C ILE A 294 5.14 13.36 -7.78
N SER A 295 4.67 12.36 -7.06
CA SER A 295 4.71 12.33 -5.60
C SER A 295 6.13 12.49 -5.07
N HIS A 296 7.10 11.79 -5.67
CA HIS A 296 8.52 11.91 -5.32
C HIS A 296 9.11 13.29 -5.63
N ILE A 297 8.82 13.88 -6.79
CA ILE A 297 9.26 15.24 -7.15
C ILE A 297 8.75 16.24 -6.11
N LEU A 298 7.48 16.11 -5.72
CA LEU A 298 6.83 17.06 -4.80
C LEU A 298 7.31 16.93 -3.36
N SER A 299 7.50 15.70 -2.86
CA SER A 299 7.60 15.49 -1.41
C SER A 299 8.65 14.48 -0.92
N SER A 300 9.39 13.77 -1.81
CA SER A 300 10.37 12.79 -1.34
C SER A 300 11.73 13.43 -1.03
N GLY A 301 12.08 13.45 0.27
CA GLY A 301 13.37 13.91 0.78
C GLY A 301 13.55 15.43 0.81
N LYS A 302 14.66 15.87 1.40
CA LYS A 302 14.96 17.30 1.69
C LYS A 302 15.08 18.20 0.46
N SER A 303 15.30 17.66 -0.72
CA SER A 303 15.42 18.39 -1.96
C SER A 303 14.17 18.32 -2.84
N SER A 304 13.06 17.80 -2.32
CA SER A 304 11.76 17.84 -2.98
C SER A 304 11.20 19.25 -3.03
N ARG A 305 10.30 19.50 -3.95
CA ARG A 305 9.78 20.87 -4.19
C ARG A 305 9.07 21.44 -2.98
N PHE A 306 8.20 20.67 -2.33
CA PHE A 306 7.48 21.14 -1.15
C PHE A 306 8.42 21.42 0.01
N GLU A 307 9.34 20.50 0.30
CA GLU A 307 10.30 20.69 1.38
C GLU A 307 11.19 21.93 1.14
N LYS A 308 11.73 22.05 -0.07
CA LYS A 308 12.58 23.20 -0.42
C LYS A 308 11.81 24.52 -0.38
N THR A 309 10.69 24.60 -1.11
CA THR A 309 9.99 25.88 -1.36
C THR A 309 9.11 26.26 -0.18
N LEU A 310 8.29 25.33 0.34
CA LEU A 310 7.25 25.68 1.31
C LEU A 310 7.74 25.59 2.75
N VAL A 311 8.63 24.65 3.06
CA VAL A 311 9.17 24.48 4.41
C VAL A 311 10.41 25.35 4.62
N ASN A 312 11.45 25.19 3.78
CA ASN A 312 12.75 25.82 4.02
C ASN A 312 12.83 27.28 3.55
N GLU A 313 12.41 27.59 2.29
CA GLU A 313 12.58 28.94 1.72
C GLU A 313 11.49 29.90 2.20
N LYS A 314 10.22 29.54 2.03
CA LYS A 314 9.06 30.40 2.34
C LYS A 314 8.56 30.27 3.78
N GLN A 315 8.93 29.20 4.49
CA GLN A 315 8.53 28.91 5.87
C GLN A 315 7.00 28.96 6.09
N LEU A 316 6.23 28.54 5.07
CA LEU A 316 4.77 28.53 5.12
C LEU A 316 4.20 27.30 5.82
N ALA A 317 4.96 26.21 5.83
CA ALA A 317 4.54 24.95 6.42
C ALA A 317 5.62 24.37 7.33
N ASN A 318 5.19 23.69 8.38
CA ASN A 318 6.05 22.84 9.19
C ASN A 318 6.25 21.47 8.51
N GLN A 319 5.25 21.02 7.76
CA GLN A 319 5.26 19.77 7.04
C GLN A 319 4.31 19.84 5.84
N VAL A 320 4.76 19.35 4.70
CA VAL A 320 3.93 19.15 3.50
C VAL A 320 4.36 17.86 2.83
N TYR A 321 3.41 17.02 2.48
CA TYR A 321 3.68 15.84 1.68
C TYR A 321 2.58 15.59 0.66
N GLY A 322 2.96 15.01 -0.47
CA GLY A 322 2.07 14.48 -1.50
C GLY A 322 2.21 12.97 -1.56
N TYR A 323 1.12 12.28 -1.68
CA TYR A 323 1.09 10.82 -1.69
C TYR A 323 0.16 10.29 -2.77
N ASN A 324 0.68 9.38 -3.60
CA ASN A 324 -0.08 8.62 -4.57
C ASN A 324 -0.69 7.39 -3.89
N MET A 325 -1.99 7.41 -3.61
CA MET A 325 -2.71 6.26 -3.02
C MET A 325 -3.31 5.37 -4.09
N GLU A 326 -2.52 4.41 -4.56
CA GLU A 326 -2.98 3.38 -5.48
C GLU A 326 -3.78 2.30 -4.75
N LEU A 327 -5.07 2.27 -4.97
CA LEU A 327 -6.00 1.34 -4.34
C LEU A 327 -6.54 0.33 -5.38
N ALA A 328 -7.24 -0.70 -4.93
CA ALA A 328 -7.86 -1.70 -5.80
C ALA A 328 -8.93 -1.10 -6.73
N ASP A 329 -9.71 -0.13 -6.22
CA ASP A 329 -10.57 0.75 -7.03
C ASP A 329 -9.91 2.13 -7.19
N PRO A 330 -10.46 3.04 -8.01
CA PRO A 330 -9.92 4.39 -8.17
C PRO A 330 -9.66 5.08 -6.83
N GLY A 331 -8.41 5.47 -6.64
CA GLY A 331 -7.90 6.07 -5.41
C GLY A 331 -7.79 7.60 -5.46
N VAL A 332 -6.87 8.13 -4.67
CA VAL A 332 -6.64 9.58 -4.59
C VAL A 332 -5.15 9.92 -4.63
N PHE A 333 -4.82 11.03 -5.27
CA PHE A 333 -3.57 11.73 -5.01
C PHE A 333 -3.85 12.74 -3.89
N LEU A 334 -3.18 12.55 -2.75
CA LEU A 334 -3.44 13.27 -1.51
C LEU A 334 -2.26 14.20 -1.20
N ILE A 335 -2.53 15.49 -1.01
CA ILE A 335 -1.56 16.47 -0.49
C ILE A 335 -2.06 16.87 0.89
N MET A 336 -1.19 16.78 1.91
CA MET A 336 -1.49 17.24 3.26
C MET A 336 -0.41 18.19 3.75
N ALA A 337 -0.83 19.24 4.43
CA ALA A 337 0.05 20.28 4.93
C ALA A 337 -0.33 20.74 6.33
N MET A 338 0.69 21.01 7.15
CA MET A 338 0.56 21.65 8.46
C MET A 338 1.17 23.05 8.35
N CYS A 339 0.33 24.08 8.54
CA CYS A 339 0.75 25.47 8.41
C CYS A 339 1.76 25.87 9.49
N SER A 340 2.73 26.69 9.15
CA SER A 340 3.60 27.31 10.15
C SER A 340 2.81 28.31 11.01
N PRO A 341 3.18 28.52 12.30
CA PRO A 341 2.40 29.35 13.24
C PRO A 341 2.16 30.80 12.78
N HIS A 342 3.05 31.33 11.97
CA HIS A 342 3.02 32.72 11.50
C HIS A 342 2.61 32.87 10.02
N ALA A 343 2.32 31.75 9.36
CA ALA A 343 1.95 31.74 7.96
C ALA A 343 0.43 31.80 7.77
N SER A 344 0.01 32.33 6.63
CA SER A 344 -1.38 32.28 6.20
C SER A 344 -1.68 30.96 5.48
N LEU A 345 -2.73 30.27 5.92
CA LEU A 345 -3.19 29.04 5.27
C LEU A 345 -3.55 29.28 3.78
N ASP A 346 -4.19 30.41 3.48
CA ASP A 346 -4.55 30.77 2.09
C ASP A 346 -3.30 30.95 1.24
N THR A 347 -2.22 31.50 1.81
CA THR A 347 -0.93 31.61 1.13
C THR A 347 -0.31 30.23 0.91
N LEU A 348 -0.36 29.35 1.92
CA LEU A 348 0.16 27.99 1.79
C LEU A 348 -0.60 27.19 0.72
N GLU A 349 -1.93 27.24 0.72
CA GLU A 349 -2.75 26.62 -0.33
C GLU A 349 -2.41 27.12 -1.72
N LYS A 350 -2.34 28.44 -1.89
CA LYS A 350 -1.95 29.07 -3.15
C LYS A 350 -0.58 28.60 -3.66
N GLU A 351 0.39 28.49 -2.78
CA GLU A 351 1.74 28.06 -3.15
C GLU A 351 1.82 26.55 -3.45
N ILE A 352 1.04 25.70 -2.76
CA ILE A 352 0.89 24.29 -3.13
C ILE A 352 0.33 24.17 -4.55
N LEU A 353 -0.75 24.89 -4.85
CA LEU A 353 -1.35 24.89 -6.18
C LEU A 353 -0.39 25.45 -7.25
N ALA A 354 0.42 26.46 -6.91
CA ALA A 354 1.43 26.99 -7.82
C ALA A 354 2.51 25.97 -8.18
N GLU A 355 2.95 25.13 -7.23
CA GLU A 355 3.89 24.05 -7.53
C GLU A 355 3.26 22.98 -8.47
N LEU A 356 1.97 22.65 -8.28
CA LEU A 356 1.27 21.76 -9.22
C LEU A 356 1.16 22.39 -10.62
N GLU A 357 0.85 23.68 -10.72
CA GLU A 357 0.79 24.38 -12.01
C GLU A 357 2.14 24.41 -12.72
N LYS A 358 3.26 24.53 -12.01
CA LYS A 358 4.60 24.42 -12.61
C LYS A 358 4.78 23.05 -13.28
N ILE A 359 4.39 21.94 -12.60
CA ILE A 359 4.49 20.58 -13.17
C ILE A 359 3.60 20.47 -14.42
N LYS A 360 2.36 20.94 -14.34
CA LYS A 360 1.42 20.97 -15.50
C LYS A 360 1.99 21.73 -16.69
N ASN A 361 2.70 22.81 -16.46
CA ASN A 361 3.30 23.62 -17.51
C ASN A 361 4.65 23.09 -18.03
N GLY A 362 5.07 21.92 -17.54
CA GLY A 362 6.31 21.26 -17.97
C GLY A 362 7.57 21.84 -17.31
N ASP A 363 7.44 22.61 -16.24
CA ASP A 363 8.56 23.10 -15.45
C ASP A 363 9.08 21.99 -14.52
N VAL A 364 9.53 20.91 -15.12
CA VAL A 364 10.25 19.81 -14.46
C VAL A 364 11.54 19.59 -15.22
N THR A 365 12.66 19.56 -14.51
CA THR A 365 13.97 19.39 -15.12
C THR A 365 14.29 17.89 -15.30
N GLN A 366 15.16 17.59 -16.29
CA GLN A 366 15.66 16.24 -16.48
C GLN A 366 16.38 15.73 -15.22
N ALA A 367 17.10 16.60 -14.53
CA ALA A 367 17.80 16.23 -13.28
C ALA A 367 16.82 15.82 -12.14
N GLU A 368 15.64 16.42 -12.04
CA GLU A 368 14.60 16.00 -11.09
C GLU A 368 14.06 14.62 -11.45
N LEU A 369 13.77 14.37 -12.73
CA LEU A 369 13.28 13.08 -13.19
C LEU A 369 14.32 11.97 -13.01
N ASP A 370 15.58 12.23 -13.38
CA ASP A 370 16.70 11.28 -13.22
C ASP A 370 16.90 10.93 -11.74
N LYS A 371 16.84 11.94 -10.86
CA LYS A 371 16.91 11.73 -9.42
C LYS A 371 15.78 10.84 -8.92
N VAL A 372 14.53 11.06 -9.36
CA VAL A 372 13.39 10.21 -8.98
C VAL A 372 13.65 8.76 -9.42
N LYS A 373 14.05 8.54 -10.69
CA LYS A 373 14.35 7.20 -11.21
C LYS A 373 15.41 6.49 -10.37
N ILE A 374 16.51 7.19 -10.04
CA ILE A 374 17.60 6.63 -9.24
C ILE A 374 17.14 6.30 -7.82
N ASN A 375 16.45 7.24 -7.16
CA ASN A 375 16.02 7.06 -5.77
C ASN A 375 14.96 5.94 -5.65
N THR A 376 13.98 5.93 -6.55
CA THR A 376 12.94 4.90 -6.56
C THR A 376 13.54 3.50 -6.78
N LYS A 377 14.51 3.38 -7.71
CA LYS A 377 15.23 2.10 -7.89
C LYS A 377 16.03 1.70 -6.66
N ALA A 378 16.71 2.65 -6.03
CA ALA A 378 17.48 2.36 -4.81
C ALA A 378 16.55 1.92 -3.66
N GLU A 379 15.45 2.63 -3.43
CA GLU A 379 14.44 2.27 -2.43
C GLU A 379 13.83 0.89 -2.70
N PHE A 380 13.57 0.60 -3.98
CA PHE A 380 13.08 -0.70 -4.43
C PHE A 380 14.07 -1.83 -4.10
N ILE A 381 15.35 -1.66 -4.49
CA ILE A 381 16.42 -2.64 -4.20
C ILE A 381 16.56 -2.85 -2.67
N TYR A 382 16.58 -1.77 -1.88
CA TYR A 382 16.62 -1.88 -0.42
C TYR A 382 15.41 -2.62 0.16
N SER A 383 14.24 -2.45 -0.44
CA SER A 383 13.04 -3.19 -0.01
C SER A 383 13.16 -4.71 -0.22
N LEU A 384 14.05 -5.15 -1.13
CA LEU A 384 14.26 -6.57 -1.42
C LEU A 384 15.28 -7.26 -0.46
N GLU A 385 15.92 -6.52 0.44
CA GLU A 385 16.88 -7.08 1.40
C GLU A 385 16.23 -7.87 2.54
N SER A 386 14.98 -7.59 2.85
CA SER A 386 14.24 -8.16 3.98
C SER A 386 13.10 -9.07 3.52
N SER A 387 13.04 -10.28 4.08
CA SER A 387 11.92 -11.21 3.81
C SER A 387 10.55 -10.59 4.10
N ASN A 388 10.45 -9.74 5.13
CA ASN A 388 9.21 -9.05 5.47
C ASN A 388 8.80 -8.03 4.39
N SER A 389 9.75 -7.24 3.90
CA SER A 389 9.46 -6.26 2.85
C SER A 389 9.11 -6.94 1.52
N VAL A 390 9.81 -8.03 1.19
CA VAL A 390 9.53 -8.82 -0.02
C VAL A 390 8.14 -9.45 0.06
N ALA A 391 7.81 -10.12 1.19
CA ALA A 391 6.47 -10.70 1.39
C ALA A 391 5.39 -9.62 1.31
N GLY A 392 5.61 -8.47 1.94
CA GLY A 392 4.69 -7.33 1.88
C GLY A 392 4.48 -6.81 0.47
N LEU A 393 5.55 -6.61 -0.28
CA LEU A 393 5.50 -6.09 -1.66
C LEU A 393 4.68 -7.01 -2.58
N TYR A 394 4.98 -8.30 -2.58
CA TYR A 394 4.23 -9.27 -3.39
C TYR A 394 2.79 -9.43 -2.92
N GLY A 395 2.59 -9.53 -1.60
CA GLY A 395 1.26 -9.68 -1.00
C GLY A 395 0.32 -8.52 -1.35
N ASP A 396 0.84 -7.30 -1.38
CA ASP A 396 0.06 -6.10 -1.73
C ASP A 396 -0.53 -6.12 -3.14
N TYR A 397 0.19 -6.65 -4.12
CA TYR A 397 -0.30 -6.78 -5.49
C TYR A 397 -1.15 -8.04 -5.68
N TYR A 398 -0.75 -9.17 -5.08
CA TYR A 398 -1.54 -10.40 -5.16
C TYR A 398 -2.94 -10.24 -4.53
N VAL A 399 -3.05 -9.53 -3.40
CA VAL A 399 -4.34 -9.32 -2.72
C VAL A 399 -5.27 -8.41 -3.53
N LYS A 400 -4.73 -7.45 -4.28
CA LYS A 400 -5.50 -6.62 -5.23
C LYS A 400 -5.93 -7.39 -6.47
N GLY A 401 -5.28 -8.51 -6.81
CA GLY A 401 -5.69 -9.45 -7.86
C GLY A 401 -4.80 -9.51 -9.10
N ASN A 402 -3.86 -8.59 -9.27
CA ASN A 402 -2.96 -8.56 -10.43
C ASN A 402 -1.54 -8.15 -10.03
N ILE A 403 -0.57 -9.05 -10.28
CA ILE A 403 0.85 -8.83 -9.99
C ILE A 403 1.58 -8.05 -11.10
N GLN A 404 1.02 -7.98 -12.32
CA GLN A 404 1.71 -7.40 -13.47
C GLN A 404 2.22 -5.97 -13.25
N PRO A 405 1.45 -5.04 -12.63
CA PRO A 405 1.95 -3.70 -12.35
C PRO A 405 3.27 -3.68 -11.56
N LEU A 406 3.45 -4.61 -10.61
CA LEU A 406 4.70 -4.77 -9.87
C LEU A 406 5.83 -5.27 -10.78
N LEU A 407 5.57 -6.32 -11.56
CA LEU A 407 6.59 -6.94 -12.42
C LEU A 407 7.09 -5.99 -13.52
N GLU A 408 6.24 -5.07 -13.96
CA GLU A 408 6.55 -4.09 -15.01
C GLU A 408 7.01 -2.73 -14.47
N TYR A 409 7.02 -2.55 -13.14
CA TYR A 409 7.24 -1.24 -12.52
C TYR A 409 8.56 -0.59 -12.92
N GLU A 410 9.68 -1.30 -12.82
CA GLU A 410 11.00 -0.78 -13.15
C GLU A 410 11.12 -0.41 -14.65
N GLU A 411 10.60 -1.26 -15.53
CA GLU A 411 10.61 -1.00 -16.96
C GLU A 411 9.77 0.24 -17.30
N LYS A 412 8.58 0.40 -16.70
CA LYS A 412 7.73 1.56 -16.89
C LYS A 412 8.38 2.82 -16.33
N LEU A 413 9.00 2.75 -15.16
CA LEU A 413 9.72 3.86 -14.54
C LEU A 413 10.86 4.37 -15.44
N ASP A 414 11.62 3.47 -16.07
CA ASP A 414 12.70 3.85 -16.98
C ASP A 414 12.21 4.60 -18.22
N LYS A 415 11.02 4.27 -18.69
CA LYS A 415 10.41 4.87 -19.89
C LYS A 415 9.75 6.22 -19.65
N ILE A 416 9.49 6.62 -18.40
CA ILE A 416 8.84 7.92 -18.11
C ILE A 416 9.67 9.08 -18.67
N THR A 417 8.99 9.99 -19.34
CA THR A 417 9.54 11.24 -19.89
C THR A 417 8.99 12.45 -19.15
N LEU A 418 9.63 13.62 -19.34
CA LEU A 418 9.11 14.91 -18.83
C LEU A 418 7.72 15.23 -19.37
N LYS A 419 7.43 14.78 -20.61
CA LYS A 419 6.11 14.96 -21.20
C LYS A 419 5.04 14.16 -20.47
N ASP A 420 5.33 12.91 -20.09
CA ASP A 420 4.38 12.07 -19.36
C ASP A 420 4.04 12.68 -17.97
N ILE A 421 5.05 13.25 -17.29
CA ILE A 421 4.87 13.97 -16.02
C ILE A 421 3.88 15.15 -16.21
N SER A 422 4.09 15.99 -17.23
CA SER A 422 3.23 17.16 -17.45
C SER A 422 1.83 16.77 -17.94
N ASP A 423 1.72 15.74 -18.75
CA ASP A 423 0.43 15.26 -19.26
C ASP A 423 -0.41 14.61 -18.14
N ALA A 424 0.20 13.79 -17.28
CA ALA A 424 -0.48 13.24 -16.11
C ALA A 424 -0.91 14.35 -15.13
N ALA A 425 -0.05 15.35 -14.87
CA ALA A 425 -0.41 16.48 -14.03
C ALA A 425 -1.59 17.28 -14.60
N LYS A 426 -1.65 17.53 -15.90
CA LYS A 426 -2.80 18.17 -16.57
C LYS A 426 -4.07 17.33 -16.45
N LYS A 427 -3.95 16.01 -16.60
CA LYS A 427 -5.07 15.08 -16.58
C LYS A 427 -5.70 14.97 -15.21
N TYR A 428 -4.90 14.93 -14.13
CA TYR A 428 -5.39 14.62 -12.80
C TYR A 428 -5.48 15.79 -11.85
N PHE A 429 -4.66 16.83 -11.97
CA PHE A 429 -4.60 17.95 -11.01
C PHE A 429 -5.39 19.18 -11.46
N ASP A 430 -6.62 18.96 -11.97
CA ASP A 430 -7.54 20.07 -12.20
C ASP A 430 -8.23 20.46 -10.89
N HIS A 431 -7.94 21.66 -10.40
CA HIS A 431 -8.47 22.13 -9.13
C HIS A 431 -10.01 22.28 -9.13
N ASN A 432 -10.63 22.44 -10.30
CA ASN A 432 -12.09 22.47 -10.40
C ASN A 432 -12.76 21.13 -10.05
N PHE A 433 -12.00 20.04 -9.99
CA PHE A 433 -12.47 18.69 -9.64
C PHE A 433 -11.72 18.14 -8.43
N SER A 434 -11.18 19.00 -7.56
CA SER A 434 -10.49 18.62 -6.35
C SER A 434 -11.41 18.63 -5.12
N THR A 435 -10.95 18.01 -4.05
CA THR A 435 -11.54 18.16 -2.72
C THR A 435 -10.52 18.80 -1.78
N THR A 436 -10.89 19.94 -1.20
CA THR A 436 -10.07 20.64 -0.19
C THR A 436 -10.75 20.55 1.18
N VAL A 437 -10.02 20.07 2.17
CA VAL A 437 -10.48 20.07 3.56
C VAL A 437 -9.49 20.85 4.42
N ILE A 438 -10.01 21.78 5.19
CA ILE A 438 -9.25 22.64 6.09
C ILE A 438 -9.70 22.36 7.51
N LEU A 439 -8.76 22.16 8.41
CA LEU A 439 -9.01 22.15 9.84
C LEU A 439 -8.35 23.39 10.46
N LYS A 440 -9.19 24.32 10.88
CA LYS A 440 -8.78 25.60 11.49
C LYS A 440 -8.35 25.41 12.94
N LYS A 441 -7.30 26.13 13.33
CA LYS A 441 -6.99 26.35 14.75
C LYS A 441 -8.08 27.20 15.41
N ASN A 442 -8.29 27.00 16.68
CA ASN A 442 -9.14 27.87 17.50
C ASN A 442 -8.39 29.14 17.92
#